data_97edad01194def2ebd853522e6593a59
#
_entry.id   97edad01194def2ebd853522e6593a59
#
_cell.length_a   1.000
_cell.length_b   1.000
_cell.length_c   1.000
_cell.angle_alpha   90.00
_cell.angle_beta   90.00
_cell.angle_gamma   90.00
#
_symmetry.space_group_name_H-M   'P 1'
#
loop_
_entity.id
_entity.type
_entity.pdbx_description
1 polymer ?
#
loop_
_entity_poly.entity_id
_entity_poly.type
_entity_poly.pdbx_seq_one_letter_code
_entity_poly.pdbx_strand_id
1 'polypeptide(L)'
;KILLKGASYGTPLSNAPFEISLDAKGQPTSYQTVYTGKSCTAYSVGTRGASGMRLGVGTVAVNPKVIPYGTKLWITSADGKFVYGYAVAADTGAFASGDRTFCDVYMGSYEEACAFGRRTMNIYVIG
;
A
#
# COMPACT_ATOMS: atom_id res chain seq x y z
N LYS A 1 -5.11 9.16 -20.95
CA LYS A 1 -5.34 8.34 -19.77
C LYS A 1 -4.01 7.82 -19.22
N ILE A 2 -3.81 8.01 -17.93
CA ILE A 2 -2.58 7.57 -17.28
C ILE A 2 -2.70 6.11 -16.87
N LEU A 3 -1.70 5.32 -17.23
CA LEU A 3 -1.58 3.94 -16.78
C LEU A 3 -0.74 3.88 -15.52
N LEU A 4 -1.17 3.07 -14.54
CA LEU A 4 -0.39 2.85 -13.33
C LEU A 4 0.81 1.96 -13.65
N LYS A 5 1.99 2.37 -13.20
CA LYS A 5 3.18 1.54 -13.26
C LYS A 5 3.02 0.35 -12.31
N GLY A 6 3.57 -0.79 -12.69
CA GLY A 6 3.49 -1.99 -11.87
C GLY A 6 2.09 -2.61 -11.83
N ALA A 7 1.20 -2.24 -12.74
CA ALA A 7 -0.20 -2.68 -12.74
C ALA A 7 -0.39 -4.10 -13.29
N SER A 8 0.59 -4.96 -13.16
CA SER A 8 0.52 -6.35 -13.61
C SER A 8 1.12 -7.29 -12.58
N TYR A 9 0.79 -8.57 -12.70
CA TYR A 9 1.33 -9.60 -11.82
C TYR A 9 2.84 -9.59 -11.78
N GLY A 10 3.40 -9.75 -10.59
CA GLY A 10 4.82 -9.92 -10.39
C GLY A 10 5.66 -8.68 -10.64
N THR A 11 5.03 -7.55 -10.99
CA THR A 11 5.72 -6.28 -11.23
C THR A 11 5.24 -5.24 -10.22
N PRO A 12 5.84 -5.21 -9.03
CA PRO A 12 5.42 -4.25 -8.00
C PRO A 12 5.85 -2.84 -8.35
N LEU A 13 5.03 -1.87 -7.97
CA LEU A 13 5.37 -0.46 -8.06
C LEU A 13 6.50 -0.13 -7.08
N SER A 14 6.49 -0.74 -5.90
CA SER A 14 7.48 -0.56 -4.85
C SER A 14 8.16 -1.90 -4.55
N ASN A 15 9.49 -1.92 -4.57
CA ASN A 15 10.27 -3.12 -4.29
C ASN A 15 10.67 -3.18 -2.82
N ALA A 16 10.67 -4.38 -2.25
CA ALA A 16 11.19 -4.59 -0.90
C ALA A 16 12.71 -4.46 -0.89
N PRO A 17 13.30 -3.92 0.21
CA PRO A 17 14.75 -3.84 0.35
C PRO A 17 15.39 -5.17 0.79
N PHE A 18 14.64 -6.26 0.72
CA PHE A 18 15.05 -7.62 1.06
C PHE A 18 14.33 -8.59 0.15
N GLU A 19 14.77 -9.85 0.14
CA GLU A 19 14.09 -10.87 -0.63
C GLU A 19 12.74 -11.21 -0.02
N ILE A 20 11.73 -11.35 -0.88
CA ILE A 20 10.40 -11.78 -0.49
C ILE A 20 9.96 -12.85 -1.48
N SER A 21 9.43 -13.95 -0.93
CA SER A 21 8.92 -15.05 -1.76
C SER A 21 7.48 -14.74 -2.15
N LEU A 22 7.24 -14.65 -3.45
CA LEU A 22 5.94 -14.33 -4.01
C LEU A 22 5.44 -15.48 -4.87
N ASP A 23 4.12 -15.64 -4.93
CA ASP A 23 3.49 -16.58 -5.85
C ASP A 23 3.37 -15.96 -7.26
N ALA A 24 2.75 -16.69 -8.18
CA ALA A 24 2.60 -16.23 -9.56
C ALA A 24 1.73 -14.97 -9.70
N LYS A 25 0.96 -14.64 -8.69
CA LYS A 25 0.08 -13.47 -8.67
C LYS A 25 0.68 -12.30 -7.90
N GLY A 26 1.95 -12.39 -7.50
CA GLY A 26 2.61 -11.32 -6.76
C GLY A 26 2.20 -11.23 -5.30
N GLN A 27 1.66 -12.30 -4.73
CA GLN A 27 1.25 -12.36 -3.32
C GLN A 27 2.33 -13.06 -2.50
N PRO A 28 2.59 -12.60 -1.26
CA PRO A 28 3.57 -13.27 -0.41
C PRO A 28 3.14 -14.69 -0.10
N THR A 29 4.09 -15.62 -0.14
CA THR A 29 3.85 -17.01 0.25
C THR A 29 3.90 -17.18 1.76
N SER A 30 4.43 -16.21 2.49
CA SER A 30 4.54 -16.21 3.94
C SER A 30 4.29 -14.82 4.49
N TYR A 31 3.48 -14.70 5.54
CA TYR A 31 3.13 -13.43 6.17
C TYR A 31 2.60 -13.68 7.58
N GLN A 32 2.60 -12.64 8.41
CA GLN A 32 2.12 -12.72 9.79
C GLN A 32 0.59 -12.70 9.85
N THR A 33 -0.01 -11.81 9.08
CA THR A 33 -1.46 -11.70 8.95
C THR A 33 -1.80 -11.01 7.65
N VAL A 34 -3.07 -11.04 7.25
CA VAL A 34 -3.55 -10.38 6.04
C VAL A 34 -4.91 -9.75 6.29
N TYR A 35 -5.07 -8.54 5.75
CA TYR A 35 -6.35 -7.85 5.70
C TYR A 35 -6.84 -7.92 4.26
N THR A 36 -7.87 -8.72 4.01
CA THR A 36 -8.36 -8.98 2.66
C THR A 36 -9.58 -8.13 2.34
N GLY A 37 -9.72 -7.74 1.06
CA GLY A 37 -10.91 -7.08 0.58
C GLY A 37 -11.14 -5.69 1.16
N LYS A 38 -10.07 -4.95 1.43
CA LYS A 38 -10.17 -3.64 2.07
C LYS A 38 -10.19 -2.52 1.04
N SER A 39 -11.04 -1.53 1.27
CA SER A 39 -11.14 -0.35 0.41
C SER A 39 -10.00 0.62 0.71
N CYS A 40 -9.21 0.92 -0.31
CA CYS A 40 -8.03 1.78 -0.18
C CYS A 40 -8.04 2.88 -1.23
N THR A 41 -7.41 3.99 -0.88
CA THR A 41 -7.23 5.15 -1.75
C THR A 41 -5.74 5.44 -1.93
N ALA A 42 -5.42 6.49 -2.66
CA ALA A 42 -4.04 6.88 -2.90
C ALA A 42 -3.86 8.39 -2.75
N TYR A 43 -2.65 8.80 -2.39
CA TYR A 43 -2.29 10.21 -2.28
C TYR A 43 -0.85 10.42 -2.74
N SER A 44 -0.46 11.67 -2.96
CA SER A 44 0.86 12.00 -3.49
C SER A 44 1.45 13.27 -2.87
N VAL A 45 0.91 13.73 -1.75
CA VAL A 45 1.35 14.98 -1.11
C VAL A 45 2.01 14.71 0.23
N GLY A 46 2.89 15.63 0.62
CA GLY A 46 3.60 15.52 1.88
C GLY A 46 4.98 14.91 1.73
N THR A 47 5.90 15.37 2.56
CA THR A 47 7.28 14.90 2.55
C THR A 47 7.62 14.08 3.80
N ARG A 48 6.84 14.26 4.87
CA ARG A 48 7.05 13.57 6.14
C ARG A 48 5.70 13.22 6.76
N GLY A 49 5.58 11.99 7.18
CA GLY A 49 4.34 11.47 7.75
C GLY A 49 4.20 11.75 9.24
N ALA A 50 3.05 11.40 9.79
CA ALA A 50 2.76 11.53 11.21
C ALA A 50 3.73 10.71 12.08
N SER A 51 4.30 9.64 11.54
CA SER A 51 5.32 8.84 12.21
C SER A 51 6.67 9.54 12.33
N GLY A 52 6.89 10.61 11.58
CA GLY A 52 8.19 11.24 11.42
C GLY A 52 9.00 10.70 10.25
N MET A 53 8.55 9.63 9.61
CA MET A 53 9.24 9.03 8.47
C MET A 53 9.03 9.85 7.21
N ARG A 54 10.02 9.80 6.31
CA ARG A 54 9.92 10.41 5.00
C ARG A 54 8.89 9.66 4.15
N LEU A 55 8.02 10.41 3.46
CA LEU A 55 7.01 9.85 2.59
C LEU A 55 7.51 9.70 1.16
N GLY A 56 7.02 8.68 0.48
CA GLY A 56 7.32 8.41 -0.92
C GLY A 56 6.65 7.10 -1.33
N VAL A 57 6.82 6.71 -2.58
CA VAL A 57 6.38 5.38 -3.04
C VAL A 57 7.07 4.34 -2.16
N GLY A 58 6.28 3.43 -1.59
CA GLY A 58 6.77 2.49 -0.58
C GLY A 58 6.39 2.88 0.85
N THR A 59 5.56 3.91 1.02
CA THR A 59 4.94 4.24 2.31
C THR A 59 3.43 4.29 2.17
N VAL A 60 2.73 4.10 3.29
CA VAL A 60 1.28 4.04 3.31
C VAL A 60 0.75 4.69 4.58
N ALA A 61 -0.37 5.40 4.44
CA ALA A 61 -1.09 5.96 5.58
C ALA A 61 -2.10 4.91 6.07
N VAL A 62 -2.15 4.74 7.38
CA VAL A 62 -2.93 3.70 8.04
C VAL A 62 -3.60 4.25 9.29
N ASN A 63 -4.43 3.42 9.93
CA ASN A 63 -4.86 3.64 11.30
C ASN A 63 -3.78 3.01 12.21
N PRO A 64 -3.00 3.81 12.95
CA PRO A 64 -1.91 3.25 13.75
C PRO A 64 -2.36 2.40 14.94
N LYS A 65 -3.65 2.44 15.26
CA LYS A 65 -4.23 1.53 16.26
C LYS A 65 -4.45 0.13 15.71
N VAL A 66 -4.51 -0.02 14.39
CA VAL A 66 -4.67 -1.30 13.71
C VAL A 66 -3.34 -1.79 13.19
N ILE A 67 -2.61 -0.91 12.51
CA ILE A 67 -1.29 -1.20 11.94
C ILE A 67 -0.31 -0.18 12.51
N PRO A 68 0.55 -0.57 13.47
CA PRO A 68 1.50 0.38 14.06
C PRO A 68 2.48 0.94 13.01
N TYR A 69 2.94 2.16 13.23
CA TYR A 69 3.98 2.75 12.39
C TYR A 69 5.23 1.87 12.40
N GLY A 70 5.87 1.76 11.25
CA GLY A 70 7.04 0.90 11.06
C GLY A 70 6.72 -0.51 10.62
N THR A 71 5.44 -0.91 10.63
CA THR A 71 5.01 -2.22 10.14
C THR A 71 5.33 -2.33 8.65
N LYS A 72 5.91 -3.45 8.26
CA LYS A 72 6.25 -3.74 6.86
C LYS A 72 5.11 -4.50 6.22
N LEU A 73 4.68 -4.02 5.07
CA LEU A 73 3.49 -4.50 4.39
C LEU A 73 3.81 -4.88 2.95
N TRP A 74 3.02 -5.77 2.41
CA TRP A 74 2.95 -6.04 0.96
C TRP A 74 1.51 -5.87 0.54
N ILE A 75 1.26 -5.05 -0.48
CA ILE A 75 -0.10 -4.62 -0.85
C ILE A 75 -0.36 -5.00 -2.30
N THR A 76 -1.45 -5.72 -2.53
CA THR A 76 -1.90 -6.11 -3.87
C THR A 76 -3.38 -5.78 -4.02
N SER A 77 -3.84 -5.61 -5.25
CA SER A 77 -5.28 -5.56 -5.48
C SER A 77 -5.91 -6.94 -5.21
N ALA A 78 -7.16 -6.94 -4.76
CA ALA A 78 -7.85 -8.19 -4.45
C ALA A 78 -8.04 -9.07 -5.69
N ASP A 79 -8.16 -8.46 -6.88
CA ASP A 79 -8.29 -9.20 -8.14
C ASP A 79 -6.93 -9.63 -8.71
N GLY A 80 -5.84 -9.27 -8.07
CA GLY A 80 -4.49 -9.63 -8.49
C GLY A 80 -3.95 -8.85 -9.68
N LYS A 81 -4.68 -7.87 -10.19
CA LYS A 81 -4.29 -7.15 -11.42
C LYS A 81 -3.30 -6.02 -11.17
N PHE A 82 -3.16 -5.58 -9.95
CA PHE A 82 -2.24 -4.50 -9.58
C PHE A 82 -1.47 -4.88 -8.32
N VAL A 83 -0.16 -4.76 -8.37
CA VAL A 83 0.71 -5.00 -7.23
C VAL A 83 1.36 -3.67 -6.84
N TYR A 84 0.92 -3.08 -5.72
CA TYR A 84 1.63 -1.93 -5.17
C TYR A 84 3.00 -2.36 -4.69
N GLY A 85 3.05 -3.47 -3.97
CA GLY A 85 4.27 -4.06 -3.44
C GLY A 85 4.57 -3.64 -2.02
N TYR A 86 5.85 -3.40 -1.76
CA TYR A 86 6.35 -3.11 -0.42
C TYR A 86 5.90 -1.73 0.07
N ALA A 87 5.44 -1.67 1.30
CA ALA A 87 5.07 -0.40 1.94
C ALA A 87 5.35 -0.47 3.44
N VAL A 88 5.83 0.65 3.98
CA VAL A 88 6.00 0.83 5.43
C VAL A 88 4.88 1.74 5.92
N ALA A 89 4.22 1.35 7.01
CA ALA A 89 3.22 2.18 7.66
C ALA A 89 3.91 3.41 8.23
N ALA A 90 3.67 4.58 7.66
CA ALA A 90 4.46 5.79 7.95
C ALA A 90 3.62 7.03 8.21
N ASP A 91 2.31 6.97 7.96
CA ASP A 91 1.46 8.15 8.05
C ASP A 91 0.05 7.77 8.46
N THR A 92 -0.77 8.77 8.72
CA THR A 92 -2.19 8.60 8.99
C THR A 92 -2.94 9.81 8.43
N GLY A 93 -4.26 9.78 8.52
CA GLY A 93 -5.10 10.87 8.06
C GLY A 93 -6.50 10.78 8.65
N ALA A 94 -7.34 11.74 8.29
CA ALA A 94 -8.71 11.81 8.81
C ALA A 94 -9.54 10.57 8.46
N PHE A 95 -9.21 9.86 7.37
CA PHE A 95 -9.89 8.63 7.00
C PHE A 95 -9.82 7.57 8.09
N ALA A 96 -8.76 7.59 8.90
CA ALA A 96 -8.50 6.56 9.90
C ALA A 96 -9.53 6.57 11.03
N SER A 97 -10.22 7.67 11.25
CA SER A 97 -11.29 7.75 12.26
C SER A 97 -12.61 7.16 11.78
N GLY A 98 -12.73 6.84 10.50
CA GLY A 98 -13.90 6.20 9.90
C GLY A 98 -13.62 4.75 9.53
N ASP A 99 -14.60 4.11 8.92
CA ASP A 99 -14.50 2.71 8.50
C ASP A 99 -14.55 2.52 6.97
N ARG A 100 -14.62 3.62 6.21
CA ARG A 100 -14.75 3.56 4.75
C ARG A 100 -13.43 3.25 4.06
N THR A 101 -12.32 3.79 4.55
CA THR A 101 -11.00 3.66 3.92
C THR A 101 -10.06 2.98 4.89
N PHE A 102 -9.48 1.86 4.46
CA PHE A 102 -8.58 1.09 5.31
C PHE A 102 -7.16 1.66 5.28
N CYS A 103 -6.66 2.03 4.11
CA CYS A 103 -5.35 2.65 3.97
C CYS A 103 -5.31 3.56 2.74
N ASP A 104 -4.25 4.37 2.66
CA ASP A 104 -4.06 5.40 1.64
C ASP A 104 -2.61 5.28 1.18
N VAL A 105 -2.39 4.69 0.01
CA VAL A 105 -1.04 4.39 -0.48
C VAL A 105 -0.42 5.61 -1.14
N TYR A 106 0.88 5.80 -0.95
CA TYR A 106 1.58 6.93 -1.56
C TYR A 106 1.95 6.61 -3.01
N MET A 107 1.58 7.52 -3.91
CA MET A 107 1.88 7.41 -5.34
C MET A 107 2.85 8.51 -5.76
N GLY A 108 3.54 8.28 -6.87
CA GLY A 108 4.61 9.17 -7.33
C GLY A 108 4.14 10.50 -7.89
N SER A 109 2.86 10.62 -8.24
CA SER A 109 2.30 11.86 -8.78
C SER A 109 0.81 11.95 -8.46
N TYR A 110 0.28 13.17 -8.57
CA TYR A 110 -1.16 13.40 -8.41
C TYR A 110 -1.97 12.61 -9.44
N GLU A 111 -1.50 12.58 -10.69
CA GLU A 111 -2.17 11.84 -11.76
C GLU A 111 -2.23 10.34 -11.47
N GLU A 112 -1.14 9.78 -10.95
CA GLU A 112 -1.11 8.37 -10.58
C GLU A 112 -2.05 8.08 -9.39
N ALA A 113 -2.09 8.98 -8.42
CA ALA A 113 -3.03 8.85 -7.29
C ALA A 113 -4.47 8.91 -7.77
N CYS A 114 -4.80 9.81 -8.69
CA CYS A 114 -6.13 9.90 -9.29
C CYS A 114 -6.46 8.64 -10.10
N ALA A 115 -5.50 8.10 -10.85
CA ALA A 115 -5.70 6.87 -11.62
C ALA A 115 -5.91 5.66 -10.71
N PHE A 116 -5.28 5.63 -9.54
CA PHE A 116 -5.52 4.59 -8.55
C PHE A 116 -6.96 4.67 -8.05
N GLY A 117 -7.44 5.86 -7.74
CA GLY A 117 -8.79 6.10 -7.25
C GLY A 117 -9.07 5.37 -5.95
N ARG A 118 -10.12 4.57 -5.95
CA ARG A 118 -10.48 3.68 -4.82
C ARG A 118 -10.48 2.25 -5.33
N ARG A 119 -9.72 1.39 -4.67
CA ARG A 119 -9.58 -0.01 -5.05
C ARG A 119 -9.72 -0.93 -3.85
N THR A 120 -10.18 -2.13 -4.11
CA THR A 120 -10.20 -3.20 -3.11
C THR A 120 -8.85 -3.89 -3.10
N MET A 121 -8.19 -3.88 -1.95
CA MET A 121 -6.83 -4.35 -1.80
C MET A 121 -6.73 -5.43 -0.73
N ASN A 122 -5.68 -6.23 -0.83
CA ASN A 122 -5.24 -7.13 0.23
C ASN A 122 -3.94 -6.59 0.81
N ILE A 123 -3.88 -6.47 2.11
CA ILE A 123 -2.73 -5.91 2.83
C ILE A 123 -2.12 -7.01 3.69
N TYR A 124 -0.93 -7.48 3.30
CA TYR A 124 -0.19 -8.53 4.00
C TYR A 124 0.79 -7.90 4.95
N VAL A 125 0.72 -8.27 6.23
CA VAL A 125 1.70 -7.87 7.23
C VAL A 125 2.88 -8.84 7.15
N ILE A 126 4.04 -8.35 6.75
CA ILE A 126 5.22 -9.19 6.53
C ILE A 126 6.35 -8.90 7.52
N GLY A 127 6.21 -7.90 8.36
CA GLY A 127 7.23 -7.54 9.36
C GLY A 127 6.91 -6.24 10.15
#